data_d3b745a3d4b2db2d9df12a6351450d27
#
_entry.id   d3b745a3d4b2db2d9df12a6351450d27
#
_cell.length_a   1.000
_cell.length_b   1.000
_cell.length_c   1.000
_cell.angle_alpha   90.00
_cell.angle_beta   90.00
_cell.angle_gamma   90.00
#
_symmetry.space_group_name_H-M   'P 1'
#
loop_
_entity.id
_entity.type
_entity.pdbx_description
1 polymer ?
#
loop_
_entity_poly.entity_id
_entity_poly.type
_entity_poly.pdbx_seq_one_letter_code
_entity_poly.pdbx_strand_id
1 'polypeptide(L)'
;MRTFLDVRDSFLEGSDSPRDYLERCLECIDSREPQVKAWVVLNLENARQAADESGKRYRQGKPLSVIDGMPLGSKDVLQTLDMPTELGSPIFKGRETNMDTASVNALRLAGGVILGKTVTTEFAFVKPGPTTNPFDPQATPGGSSSGTSAAVGAGMIPAGWRNQVVGSGIRPASYCGNFAIKPTIGALHNGEGLSLSQLHLGVHAASLPDMWAVAYQIANRAGSDPGYPGLYGPEKMCDPQIPRRLIVLKTEGWDDCDEKTKDAFLELLESLKAQGVKLIHRSDDKSVEHFETSILGSVILCRIICSYEMRWLLRNYKATGLLSEDLKQWLDLAEEMSLQDYREALQKRDEMRKALQALSPLAEGLITLSSPGPAPSLGHLVDSGEPEFAYKTGNPSFNAATSALGLPCITLPLLGIDRMPTGIQLMGQHHTDWNLTGDASWMMQTLKPISA
;
A
#
# COMPACT_ATOMS: atom_id res chain seq x y z
N MET A 1 16.57 2.96 -5.55
CA MET A 1 15.24 3.16 -6.17
C MET A 1 15.27 4.41 -7.05
N ARG A 2 14.34 4.55 -7.99
CA ARG A 2 14.29 5.67 -8.94
C ARG A 2 13.27 6.72 -8.46
N THR A 3 13.73 7.90 -8.10
CA THR A 3 12.88 9.03 -7.68
C THR A 3 12.56 9.95 -8.84
N PHE A 4 11.46 10.71 -8.76
CA PHE A 4 11.07 11.65 -9.82
C PHE A 4 11.28 13.11 -9.39
N LEU A 5 10.86 13.49 -8.19
CA LEU A 5 10.97 14.88 -7.76
C LEU A 5 12.41 15.36 -7.64
N ASP A 6 13.35 14.46 -7.33
CA ASP A 6 14.78 14.79 -7.27
C ASP A 6 15.40 15.19 -8.64
N VAL A 7 14.76 14.79 -9.74
CA VAL A 7 15.24 15.11 -11.10
C VAL A 7 14.39 16.15 -11.82
N ARG A 8 13.26 16.54 -11.24
CA ARG A 8 12.29 17.43 -11.86
C ARG A 8 12.87 18.81 -12.21
N ASP A 9 13.77 19.32 -11.41
CA ASP A 9 14.40 20.63 -11.65
C ASP A 9 15.24 20.61 -12.93
N SER A 10 15.85 19.49 -13.31
CA SER A 10 16.57 19.34 -14.58
C SER A 10 15.63 19.46 -15.79
N PHE A 11 14.34 19.12 -15.65
CA PHE A 11 13.34 19.35 -16.71
C PHE A 11 13.00 20.83 -16.88
N LEU A 12 12.96 21.60 -15.77
CA LEU A 12 12.76 23.05 -15.79
C LEU A 12 13.96 23.78 -16.39
N GLU A 13 15.16 23.29 -16.12
CA GLU A 13 16.43 23.81 -16.66
C GLU A 13 16.68 23.37 -18.11
N GLY A 14 15.96 22.35 -18.61
CA GLY A 14 16.15 21.78 -19.95
C GLY A 14 17.38 20.90 -20.12
N SER A 15 18.03 20.50 -19.03
CA SER A 15 19.18 19.58 -19.03
C SER A 15 18.77 18.10 -19.11
N ASP A 16 17.48 17.78 -18.82
CA ASP A 16 16.84 16.47 -18.98
C ASP A 16 15.40 16.67 -19.46
N SER A 17 14.68 15.59 -19.76
CA SER A 17 13.27 15.67 -20.17
C SER A 17 12.43 14.54 -19.57
N PRO A 18 11.10 14.74 -19.40
CA PRO A 18 10.18 13.68 -19.03
C PRO A 18 10.24 12.47 -19.97
N ARG A 19 10.54 12.69 -21.27
CA ARG A 19 10.68 11.61 -22.24
C ARG A 19 11.94 10.78 -21.97
N ASP A 20 13.08 11.40 -21.74
CA ASP A 20 14.32 10.69 -21.46
C ASP A 20 14.23 9.96 -20.10
N TYR A 21 13.56 10.56 -19.13
CA TYR A 21 13.27 9.90 -17.86
C TYR A 21 12.40 8.64 -18.05
N LEU A 22 11.33 8.73 -18.87
CA LEU A 22 10.50 7.59 -19.21
C LEU A 22 11.30 6.48 -19.89
N GLU A 23 12.15 6.81 -20.87
CA GLU A 23 12.97 5.79 -21.56
C GLU A 23 13.91 5.08 -20.59
N ARG A 24 14.52 5.80 -19.63
CA ARG A 24 15.32 5.15 -18.56
C ARG A 24 14.48 4.23 -17.67
N CYS A 25 13.20 4.52 -17.46
CA CYS A 25 12.28 3.60 -16.80
C CYS A 25 12.00 2.36 -17.64
N LEU A 26 11.79 2.54 -18.95
CA LEU A 26 11.55 1.45 -19.89
C LEU A 26 12.77 0.52 -20.04
N GLU A 27 13.98 1.05 -20.08
CA GLU A 27 15.22 0.26 -20.06
C GLU A 27 15.31 -0.61 -18.80
N CYS A 28 14.95 -0.05 -17.63
CA CYS A 28 14.92 -0.80 -16.39
C CYS A 28 13.83 -1.89 -16.40
N ILE A 29 12.66 -1.59 -16.95
CA ILE A 29 11.58 -2.56 -17.14
C ILE A 29 12.07 -3.69 -18.05
N ASP A 30 12.63 -3.39 -19.20
CA ASP A 30 13.12 -4.39 -20.17
C ASP A 30 14.14 -5.34 -19.52
N SER A 31 15.01 -4.80 -18.69
CA SER A 31 16.04 -5.58 -17.97
C SER A 31 15.46 -6.43 -16.83
N ARG A 32 14.46 -5.95 -16.09
CA ARG A 32 14.01 -6.55 -14.83
C ARG A 32 12.70 -7.37 -14.96
N GLU A 33 11.83 -7.00 -15.90
CA GLU A 33 10.50 -7.60 -16.07
C GLU A 33 10.54 -9.11 -16.38
N PRO A 34 11.51 -9.66 -17.15
CA PRO A 34 11.59 -11.11 -17.36
C PRO A 34 11.63 -11.93 -16.07
N GLN A 35 12.23 -11.36 -15.00
CA GLN A 35 12.32 -11.99 -13.68
C GLN A 35 11.18 -11.55 -12.76
N VAL A 36 10.92 -10.24 -12.66
CA VAL A 36 10.01 -9.67 -11.64
C VAL A 36 8.55 -9.89 -11.99
N LYS A 37 8.18 -9.82 -13.29
CA LYS A 37 6.81 -10.03 -13.79
C LYS A 37 5.79 -9.13 -13.09
N ALA A 38 6.09 -7.84 -13.05
CA ALA A 38 5.28 -6.84 -12.34
C ALA A 38 4.10 -6.32 -13.17
N TRP A 39 4.16 -6.44 -14.49
CA TRP A 39 3.21 -5.81 -15.40
C TRP A 39 2.23 -6.80 -16.04
N VAL A 40 0.98 -6.40 -16.14
CA VAL A 40 -0.06 -7.08 -16.95
C VAL A 40 0.01 -6.59 -18.39
N VAL A 41 0.11 -5.26 -18.55
CA VAL A 41 0.21 -4.58 -19.84
C VAL A 41 0.93 -3.24 -19.67
N LEU A 42 1.72 -2.88 -20.68
CA LEU A 42 2.35 -1.57 -20.85
C LEU A 42 1.72 -0.85 -22.05
N ASN A 43 1.38 0.42 -21.88
CA ASN A 43 0.86 1.29 -22.94
C ASN A 43 1.95 2.25 -23.42
N LEU A 44 2.95 1.71 -24.13
CA LEU A 44 4.18 2.41 -24.49
C LEU A 44 3.94 3.62 -25.39
N GLU A 45 3.03 3.50 -26.36
CA GLU A 45 2.74 4.58 -27.31
C GLU A 45 2.13 5.80 -26.59
N ASN A 46 1.05 5.58 -25.82
CA ASN A 46 0.40 6.66 -25.07
C ASN A 46 1.33 7.23 -23.98
N ALA A 47 2.13 6.39 -23.32
CA ALA A 47 3.09 6.85 -22.33
C ALA A 47 4.15 7.78 -22.93
N ARG A 48 4.69 7.43 -24.10
CA ARG A 48 5.65 8.24 -24.83
C ARG A 48 5.03 9.55 -25.28
N GLN A 49 3.83 9.51 -25.82
CA GLN A 49 3.11 10.72 -26.21
C GLN A 49 2.86 11.64 -25.01
N ALA A 50 2.37 11.11 -23.88
CA ALA A 50 2.15 11.88 -22.66
C ALA A 50 3.44 12.51 -22.11
N ALA A 51 4.57 11.79 -22.15
CA ALA A 51 5.86 12.32 -21.75
C ALA A 51 6.37 13.43 -22.69
N ASP A 52 6.15 13.29 -24.00
CA ASP A 52 6.50 14.34 -24.99
C ASP A 52 5.65 15.62 -24.78
N GLU A 53 4.35 15.47 -24.51
CA GLU A 53 3.47 16.59 -24.17
C GLU A 53 3.89 17.27 -22.87
N SER A 54 4.29 16.49 -21.85
CA SER A 54 4.86 17.01 -20.62
C SER A 54 6.15 17.81 -20.91
N GLY A 55 7.06 17.28 -21.71
CA GLY A 55 8.27 17.99 -22.13
C GLY A 55 7.98 19.33 -22.82
N LYS A 56 6.93 19.43 -23.64
CA LYS A 56 6.48 20.72 -24.23
C LYS A 56 6.05 21.70 -23.14
N ARG A 57 5.29 21.25 -22.13
CA ARG A 57 4.85 22.09 -21.00
C ARG A 57 6.01 22.59 -20.16
N TYR A 58 6.99 21.74 -19.86
CA TYR A 58 8.22 22.15 -19.14
C TYR A 58 8.98 23.23 -19.90
N ARG A 59 9.21 23.07 -21.20
CA ARG A 59 9.85 24.11 -22.04
C ARG A 59 9.10 25.44 -22.07
N GLN A 60 7.79 25.43 -21.85
CA GLN A 60 6.95 26.63 -21.75
C GLN A 60 6.87 27.21 -20.34
N GLY A 61 7.50 26.57 -19.35
CA GLY A 61 7.39 26.94 -17.93
C GLY A 61 6.01 26.72 -17.33
N LYS A 62 5.22 25.79 -17.89
CA LYS A 62 3.81 25.54 -17.50
C LYS A 62 3.51 24.06 -17.25
N PRO A 63 4.25 23.36 -16.38
CA PRO A 63 3.89 22.01 -15.98
C PRO A 63 2.52 22.00 -15.26
N LEU A 64 1.74 20.93 -15.44
CA LEU A 64 0.38 20.82 -14.87
C LEU A 64 0.38 20.62 -13.35
N SER A 65 1.43 20.02 -12.82
CA SER A 65 1.63 19.80 -11.40
C SER A 65 3.08 19.40 -11.12
N VAL A 66 3.39 19.09 -9.86
CA VAL A 66 4.71 18.56 -9.48
C VAL A 66 4.99 17.15 -10.02
N ILE A 67 3.95 16.39 -10.41
CA ILE A 67 4.08 15.05 -11.00
C ILE A 67 3.92 15.04 -12.53
N ASP A 68 3.91 16.20 -13.18
CA ASP A 68 3.81 16.26 -14.64
C ASP A 68 4.98 15.52 -15.30
N GLY A 69 4.68 14.51 -16.09
CA GLY A 69 5.66 13.62 -16.74
C GLY A 69 6.11 12.42 -15.90
N MET A 70 5.62 12.23 -14.67
CA MET A 70 5.97 11.10 -13.82
C MET A 70 5.40 9.78 -14.36
N PRO A 71 6.23 8.77 -14.69
CA PRO A 71 5.74 7.44 -15.07
C PRO A 71 5.13 6.71 -13.86
N LEU A 72 3.90 6.23 -14.03
CA LEU A 72 3.08 5.67 -12.96
C LEU A 72 2.50 4.31 -13.34
N GLY A 73 2.48 3.37 -12.38
CA GLY A 73 1.87 2.06 -12.51
C GLY A 73 0.52 1.97 -11.79
N SER A 74 -0.53 1.56 -12.51
CA SER A 74 -1.87 1.36 -11.97
C SER A 74 -2.10 -0.09 -11.60
N LYS A 75 -2.48 -0.38 -10.35
CA LYS A 75 -2.91 -1.74 -9.99
C LYS A 75 -4.09 -2.19 -10.86
N ASP A 76 -4.05 -3.43 -11.34
CA ASP A 76 -5.02 -3.98 -12.29
C ASP A 76 -6.41 -4.30 -11.69
N VAL A 77 -6.87 -3.46 -10.80
CA VAL A 77 -8.27 -3.38 -10.31
C VAL A 77 -8.85 -1.99 -10.55
N LEU A 78 -8.01 -1.02 -10.90
CA LEU A 78 -8.39 0.35 -11.20
C LEU A 78 -8.60 0.48 -12.70
N GLN A 79 -9.79 0.83 -13.11
CA GLN A 79 -10.17 0.91 -14.53
C GLN A 79 -9.41 2.03 -15.23
N THR A 80 -9.00 1.76 -16.46
CA THR A 80 -8.35 2.71 -17.35
C THR A 80 -9.05 2.69 -18.71
N LEU A 81 -9.16 3.86 -19.32
CA LEU A 81 -9.90 4.02 -20.59
C LEU A 81 -9.18 3.37 -21.79
N ASP A 82 -7.88 3.16 -21.68
CA ASP A 82 -6.96 2.82 -22.78
C ASP A 82 -6.18 1.51 -22.56
N MET A 83 -6.52 0.74 -21.52
CA MET A 83 -5.94 -0.56 -21.24
C MET A 83 -6.97 -1.49 -20.60
N PRO A 84 -6.87 -2.81 -20.81
CA PRO A 84 -7.71 -3.78 -20.14
C PRO A 84 -7.61 -3.68 -18.61
N THR A 85 -8.68 -4.06 -17.92
CA THR A 85 -8.71 -4.21 -16.45
C THR A 85 -9.22 -5.60 -16.13
N GLU A 86 -8.30 -6.49 -15.77
CA GLU A 86 -8.52 -7.94 -15.70
C GLU A 86 -8.72 -8.48 -14.29
N LEU A 87 -8.48 -7.65 -13.25
CA LEU A 87 -8.62 -8.02 -11.83
C LEU A 87 -7.80 -9.28 -11.44
N GLY A 88 -6.74 -9.61 -12.18
CA GLY A 88 -5.96 -10.83 -11.97
C GLY A 88 -6.75 -12.14 -12.22
N SER A 89 -7.89 -12.09 -12.93
CA SER A 89 -8.80 -13.22 -13.12
C SER A 89 -9.03 -13.52 -14.60
N PRO A 90 -9.05 -14.79 -15.01
CA PRO A 90 -9.38 -15.19 -16.37
C PRO A 90 -10.80 -14.79 -16.80
N ILE A 91 -11.70 -14.51 -15.85
CA ILE A 91 -13.07 -14.03 -16.10
C ILE A 91 -13.06 -12.71 -16.87
N PHE A 92 -12.08 -11.87 -16.64
CA PHE A 92 -12.00 -10.53 -17.21
C PHE A 92 -10.86 -10.37 -18.22
N LYS A 93 -10.31 -11.46 -18.72
CA LYS A 93 -9.22 -11.40 -19.69
C LYS A 93 -9.59 -10.53 -20.90
N GLY A 94 -8.79 -9.50 -21.17
CA GLY A 94 -9.01 -8.53 -22.25
C GLY A 94 -10.19 -7.58 -22.05
N ARG A 95 -10.74 -7.46 -20.82
CA ARG A 95 -11.89 -6.59 -20.57
C ARG A 95 -11.52 -5.12 -20.65
N GLU A 96 -11.95 -4.45 -21.70
CA GLU A 96 -11.87 -3.02 -21.85
C GLU A 96 -13.07 -2.33 -21.17
N THR A 97 -12.80 -1.39 -20.29
CA THR A 97 -13.83 -0.65 -19.56
C THR A 97 -14.16 0.69 -20.23
N ASN A 98 -13.27 1.19 -21.09
CA ASN A 98 -13.39 2.45 -21.82
C ASN A 98 -13.67 3.66 -20.91
N MET A 99 -13.22 3.59 -19.67
CA MET A 99 -13.34 4.67 -18.69
C MET A 99 -12.21 4.62 -17.67
N ASP A 100 -11.78 5.78 -17.23
CA ASP A 100 -10.86 5.91 -16.11
C ASP A 100 -11.63 5.94 -14.78
N THR A 101 -11.15 5.27 -13.74
CA THR A 101 -11.58 5.58 -12.37
C THR A 101 -11.17 6.99 -11.97
N ALA A 102 -11.83 7.56 -10.98
CA ALA A 102 -11.57 8.93 -10.52
C ALA A 102 -10.08 9.20 -10.25
N SER A 103 -9.37 8.25 -9.62
CA SER A 103 -7.93 8.38 -9.32
C SER A 103 -7.05 8.33 -10.58
N VAL A 104 -7.39 7.51 -11.58
CA VAL A 104 -6.67 7.46 -12.87
C VAL A 104 -6.82 8.78 -13.61
N ASN A 105 -8.06 9.26 -13.73
CA ASN A 105 -8.35 10.55 -14.38
C ASN A 105 -7.65 11.71 -13.66
N ALA A 106 -7.69 11.74 -12.33
CA ALA A 106 -6.99 12.75 -11.52
C ALA A 106 -5.48 12.81 -11.83
N LEU A 107 -4.83 11.65 -11.94
CA LEU A 107 -3.40 11.59 -12.25
C LEU A 107 -3.09 12.00 -13.70
N ARG A 108 -3.95 11.65 -14.67
CA ARG A 108 -3.81 12.17 -16.06
C ARG A 108 -3.95 13.69 -16.11
N LEU A 109 -4.95 14.24 -15.42
CA LEU A 109 -5.16 15.70 -15.32
C LEU A 109 -3.99 16.41 -14.60
N ALA A 110 -3.26 15.71 -13.75
CA ALA A 110 -2.05 16.21 -13.11
C ALA A 110 -0.81 16.13 -14.03
N GLY A 111 -0.92 15.53 -15.21
CA GLY A 111 0.18 15.28 -16.15
C GLY A 111 0.97 14.01 -15.91
N GLY A 112 0.53 13.16 -14.97
CA GLY A 112 1.15 11.85 -14.75
C GLY A 112 1.04 10.95 -15.98
N VAL A 113 2.10 10.22 -16.28
CA VAL A 113 2.19 9.28 -17.41
C VAL A 113 1.74 7.90 -16.93
N ILE A 114 0.51 7.50 -17.28
CA ILE A 114 -0.02 6.18 -16.93
C ILE A 114 0.63 5.14 -17.82
N LEU A 115 1.71 4.52 -17.30
CA LEU A 115 2.58 3.66 -18.09
C LEU A 115 1.98 2.27 -18.35
N GLY A 116 1.22 1.75 -17.38
CA GLY A 116 0.68 0.39 -17.52
C GLY A 116 -0.13 -0.07 -16.31
N LYS A 117 -0.64 -1.31 -16.44
CA LYS A 117 -1.35 -2.02 -15.38
C LYS A 117 -0.42 -2.99 -14.69
N THR A 118 -0.33 -2.90 -13.36
CA THR A 118 0.52 -3.76 -12.54
C THR A 118 -0.26 -4.94 -11.99
N VAL A 119 0.40 -6.08 -11.87
CA VAL A 119 -0.20 -7.34 -11.41
C VAL A 119 -0.84 -7.19 -10.04
N THR A 120 -2.01 -7.81 -9.90
CA THR A 120 -2.74 -8.00 -8.64
C THR A 120 -3.01 -9.48 -8.40
N THR A 121 -3.32 -9.86 -7.16
CA THR A 121 -3.94 -11.16 -6.89
C THR A 121 -5.37 -11.20 -7.46
N GLU A 122 -5.92 -12.38 -7.69
CA GLU A 122 -7.28 -12.52 -8.25
C GLU A 122 -8.30 -11.76 -7.39
N PHE A 123 -9.07 -10.84 -8.02
CA PHE A 123 -10.00 -9.90 -7.38
C PHE A 123 -9.37 -9.07 -6.24
N ALA A 124 -8.06 -8.88 -6.24
CA ALA A 124 -7.30 -8.29 -5.13
C ALA A 124 -7.42 -9.10 -3.82
N PHE A 125 -7.70 -10.39 -3.89
CA PHE A 125 -7.91 -11.27 -2.75
C PHE A 125 -6.69 -12.17 -2.46
N VAL A 126 -6.82 -13.50 -2.57
CA VAL A 126 -5.83 -14.42 -2.00
C VAL A 126 -4.94 -15.11 -3.02
N LYS A 127 -5.43 -15.45 -4.23
CA LYS A 127 -4.65 -16.17 -5.24
C LYS A 127 -3.58 -15.27 -5.86
N PRO A 128 -2.28 -15.56 -5.69
CA PRO A 128 -1.20 -14.77 -6.26
C PRO A 128 -1.20 -14.77 -7.79
N GLY A 129 -0.70 -13.66 -8.37
CA GLY A 129 -0.28 -13.56 -9.75
C GLY A 129 1.17 -14.05 -9.95
N PRO A 130 1.75 -13.83 -11.14
CA PRO A 130 3.09 -14.33 -11.50
C PRO A 130 4.25 -13.54 -10.92
N THR A 131 4.00 -12.41 -10.25
CA THR A 131 5.05 -11.49 -9.78
C THR A 131 5.93 -12.13 -8.72
N THR A 132 7.25 -11.93 -8.85
CA THR A 132 8.23 -12.34 -7.85
C THR A 132 8.80 -11.13 -7.09
N ASN A 133 9.47 -11.39 -5.98
CA ASN A 133 10.12 -10.33 -5.20
C ASN A 133 11.35 -9.78 -5.96
N PRO A 134 11.55 -8.44 -6.03
CA PRO A 134 12.66 -7.85 -6.76
C PRO A 134 14.04 -8.12 -6.14
N PHE A 135 14.11 -8.53 -4.87
CA PHE A 135 15.37 -8.86 -4.16
C PHE A 135 15.67 -10.37 -4.19
N ASP A 136 14.63 -11.21 -4.16
CA ASP A 136 14.76 -12.66 -4.25
C ASP A 136 13.59 -13.24 -5.07
N PRO A 137 13.84 -13.80 -6.29
CA PRO A 137 12.79 -14.34 -7.14
C PRO A 137 12.11 -15.60 -6.56
N GLN A 138 12.67 -16.21 -5.53
CA GLN A 138 12.05 -17.33 -4.82
C GLN A 138 11.13 -16.87 -3.68
N ALA A 139 11.13 -15.58 -3.35
CA ALA A 139 10.28 -14.99 -2.32
C ALA A 139 9.04 -14.32 -2.93
N THR A 140 7.97 -14.20 -2.10
CA THR A 140 6.77 -13.45 -2.49
C THR A 140 7.03 -11.95 -2.51
N PRO A 141 6.48 -11.19 -3.47
CA PRO A 141 6.48 -9.73 -3.40
C PRO A 141 5.44 -9.18 -2.42
N GLY A 142 4.70 -10.07 -1.76
CA GLY A 142 3.48 -9.70 -1.03
C GLY A 142 2.27 -9.54 -1.97
N GLY A 143 1.18 -9.09 -1.41
CA GLY A 143 -0.07 -8.89 -2.16
C GLY A 143 -1.17 -8.27 -1.27
N SER A 144 -2.23 -7.87 -1.92
CA SER A 144 -2.64 -8.08 -3.33
C SER A 144 -1.97 -7.15 -4.35
N SER A 145 -1.30 -6.06 -3.96
CA SER A 145 -0.63 -5.11 -4.86
C SER A 145 0.80 -5.55 -5.20
N SER A 146 0.94 -6.81 -5.63
CA SER A 146 2.23 -7.47 -5.89
C SER A 146 3.04 -6.73 -6.96
N GLY A 147 2.48 -6.52 -8.15
CA GLY A 147 3.17 -5.87 -9.25
C GLY A 147 3.50 -4.40 -8.97
N THR A 148 2.59 -3.64 -8.34
CA THR A 148 2.84 -2.23 -8.03
C THR A 148 4.05 -2.07 -7.10
N SER A 149 4.09 -2.86 -6.02
CA SER A 149 5.21 -2.81 -5.07
C SER A 149 6.51 -3.31 -5.68
N ALA A 150 6.45 -4.42 -6.43
CA ALA A 150 7.64 -4.99 -7.07
C ALA A 150 8.23 -4.07 -8.14
N ALA A 151 7.38 -3.39 -8.94
CA ALA A 151 7.86 -2.44 -9.95
C ALA A 151 8.59 -1.24 -9.33
N VAL A 152 8.09 -0.69 -8.22
CA VAL A 152 8.75 0.39 -7.47
C VAL A 152 10.04 -0.13 -6.83
N GLY A 153 10.00 -1.27 -6.12
CA GLY A 153 11.17 -1.87 -5.46
C GLY A 153 12.27 -2.30 -6.42
N ALA A 154 11.90 -2.70 -7.66
CA ALA A 154 12.85 -2.99 -8.73
C ALA A 154 13.45 -1.74 -9.39
N GLY A 155 12.98 -0.53 -9.06
CA GLY A 155 13.41 0.72 -9.69
C GLY A 155 12.87 0.96 -11.09
N MET A 156 11.83 0.24 -11.50
CA MET A 156 11.20 0.37 -12.82
C MET A 156 10.43 1.69 -12.96
N ILE A 157 9.78 2.14 -11.89
CA ILE A 157 8.99 3.38 -11.84
C ILE A 157 9.17 4.07 -10.48
N PRO A 158 9.00 5.42 -10.42
CA PRO A 158 9.09 6.17 -9.17
C PRO A 158 7.89 5.93 -8.25
N ALA A 159 6.69 5.70 -8.80
CA ALA A 159 5.50 5.48 -8.00
C ALA A 159 4.42 4.68 -8.75
N GLY A 160 3.50 4.11 -7.97
CA GLY A 160 2.28 3.49 -8.45
C GLY A 160 1.19 3.55 -7.38
N TRP A 161 -0.07 3.49 -7.79
CA TRP A 161 -1.18 3.55 -6.83
C TRP A 161 -2.01 2.27 -6.85
N ARG A 162 -2.63 2.03 -5.74
CA ARG A 162 -3.26 0.76 -5.43
C ARG A 162 -4.28 0.87 -4.30
N ASN A 163 -5.08 -0.16 -4.10
CA ASN A 163 -5.98 -0.26 -2.95
C ASN A 163 -5.49 -1.27 -1.89
N GLN A 164 -6.02 -1.12 -0.67
CA GLN A 164 -5.80 -2.05 0.45
C GLN A 164 -7.10 -2.24 1.22
N VAL A 165 -7.40 -3.48 1.57
CA VAL A 165 -8.51 -3.84 2.49
C VAL A 165 -7.97 -4.32 3.83
N VAL A 166 -6.95 -5.19 3.82
CA VAL A 166 -6.30 -5.72 5.03
C VAL A 166 -4.82 -5.33 5.09
N GLY A 167 -3.97 -5.88 4.23
CA GLY A 167 -2.53 -5.62 4.20
C GLY A 167 -1.96 -5.36 2.80
N SER A 168 -2.83 -5.16 1.82
CA SER A 168 -2.48 -5.21 0.38
C SER A 168 -1.56 -4.11 -0.14
N GLY A 169 -1.16 -3.16 0.67
CA GLY A 169 -0.20 -2.11 0.32
C GLY A 169 0.99 -2.09 1.26
N ILE A 170 0.71 -2.04 2.56
CA ILE A 170 1.73 -1.92 3.61
C ILE A 170 2.66 -3.14 3.59
N ARG A 171 2.12 -4.38 3.54
CA ARG A 171 2.91 -5.60 3.51
C ARG A 171 3.76 -5.77 2.23
N PRO A 172 3.24 -5.60 1.00
CA PRO A 172 4.09 -5.63 -0.18
C PRO A 172 5.21 -4.59 -0.16
N ALA A 173 4.95 -3.37 0.37
CA ALA A 173 5.99 -2.36 0.52
C ALA A 173 7.10 -2.80 1.46
N SER A 174 6.76 -3.46 2.58
CA SER A 174 7.73 -4.09 3.48
C SER A 174 8.64 -5.05 2.74
N TYR A 175 8.05 -5.98 1.97
CA TYR A 175 8.78 -7.03 1.27
C TYR A 175 9.58 -6.56 0.06
N CYS A 176 9.15 -5.48 -0.58
CA CYS A 176 9.81 -4.91 -1.76
C CYS A 176 10.65 -3.66 -1.45
N GLY A 177 10.84 -3.32 -0.17
CA GLY A 177 11.75 -2.27 0.28
C GLY A 177 11.40 -0.87 -0.22
N ASN A 178 10.12 -0.56 -0.40
CA ASN A 178 9.69 0.77 -0.83
C ASN A 178 8.80 1.47 0.20
N PHE A 179 8.55 2.76 -0.01
CA PHE A 179 7.62 3.54 0.79
C PHE A 179 6.18 3.25 0.34
N ALA A 180 5.26 3.23 1.29
CA ALA A 180 3.85 3.18 0.97
C ALA A 180 3.02 3.98 1.98
N ILE A 181 2.05 4.72 1.48
CA ILE A 181 1.01 5.32 2.31
C ILE A 181 -0.32 4.58 2.14
N LYS A 182 -0.95 4.25 3.25
CA LYS A 182 -2.36 3.96 3.38
C LYS A 182 -2.98 5.15 4.12
N PRO A 183 -3.65 6.06 3.41
CA PRO A 183 -4.24 7.24 4.06
C PRO A 183 -5.34 6.88 5.05
N THR A 184 -5.83 7.87 5.78
CA THR A 184 -7.08 7.77 6.55
C THR A 184 -8.18 7.21 5.67
N ILE A 185 -9.03 6.34 6.24
CA ILE A 185 -10.15 5.72 5.51
C ILE A 185 -10.97 6.79 4.79
N GLY A 186 -11.27 6.57 3.50
CA GLY A 186 -12.03 7.48 2.66
C GLY A 186 -11.32 8.76 2.26
N ALA A 187 -10.06 9.00 2.67
CA ALA A 187 -9.34 10.24 2.34
C ALA A 187 -9.05 10.41 0.84
N LEU A 188 -8.94 9.31 0.10
CA LEU A 188 -8.80 9.29 -1.36
C LEU A 188 -9.96 8.51 -1.97
N HIS A 189 -10.47 8.99 -3.11
CA HIS A 189 -11.57 8.36 -3.83
C HIS A 189 -11.16 6.99 -4.39
N ASN A 190 -11.81 5.92 -3.92
CA ASN A 190 -11.51 4.53 -4.30
C ASN A 190 -11.99 4.15 -5.71
N GLY A 191 -12.81 4.99 -6.36
CA GLY A 191 -13.42 4.72 -7.67
C GLY A 191 -14.67 3.85 -7.57
N GLU A 192 -15.19 3.46 -8.73
CA GLU A 192 -16.47 2.76 -8.89
C GLU A 192 -16.32 1.21 -8.87
N GLY A 193 -15.16 0.70 -8.50
CA GLY A 193 -14.84 -0.74 -8.59
C GLY A 193 -15.36 -1.55 -7.41
N LEU A 194 -14.46 -2.05 -6.57
CA LEU A 194 -14.79 -2.83 -5.38
C LEU A 194 -15.29 -1.91 -4.26
N SER A 195 -16.52 -2.11 -3.80
CA SER A 195 -17.11 -1.36 -2.70
C SER A 195 -17.02 -2.17 -1.42
N LEU A 196 -15.94 -1.96 -0.65
CA LEU A 196 -15.70 -2.63 0.64
C LEU A 196 -15.54 -1.58 1.74
N SER A 197 -16.18 -1.83 2.90
CA SER A 197 -16.29 -0.85 4.00
C SER A 197 -14.97 -0.47 4.67
N GLN A 198 -13.87 -1.17 4.36
CA GLN A 198 -12.52 -0.86 4.84
C GLN A 198 -11.49 -0.76 3.69
N LEU A 199 -11.97 -0.43 2.48
CA LEU A 199 -11.11 -0.18 1.33
C LEU A 199 -10.40 1.17 1.46
N HIS A 200 -9.09 1.18 1.21
CA HIS A 200 -8.26 2.39 1.18
C HIS A 200 -7.55 2.46 -0.17
N LEU A 201 -7.66 3.58 -0.86
CA LEU A 201 -6.73 3.91 -1.94
C LEU A 201 -5.41 4.40 -1.34
N GLY A 202 -4.28 4.06 -1.95
CA GLY A 202 -2.98 4.47 -1.45
C GLY A 202 -1.89 4.37 -2.52
N VAL A 203 -0.67 4.75 -2.16
CA VAL A 203 0.46 4.90 -3.08
C VAL A 203 1.65 4.11 -2.59
N HIS A 204 2.37 3.47 -3.51
CA HIS A 204 3.74 2.99 -3.36
C HIS A 204 4.69 3.94 -4.08
N ALA A 205 5.85 4.25 -3.51
CA ALA A 205 6.82 5.10 -4.16
C ALA A 205 8.27 4.80 -3.73
N ALA A 206 9.20 5.29 -4.54
CA ALA A 206 10.63 5.20 -4.31
C ALA A 206 11.11 6.23 -3.25
N SER A 207 10.32 7.28 -3.00
CA SER A 207 10.60 8.30 -2.00
C SER A 207 9.31 8.79 -1.31
N LEU A 208 9.46 9.36 -0.11
CA LEU A 208 8.34 9.99 0.60
C LEU A 208 7.76 11.20 -0.15
N PRO A 209 8.60 12.09 -0.75
CA PRO A 209 8.08 13.19 -1.57
C PRO A 209 7.25 12.72 -2.77
N ASP A 210 7.71 11.72 -3.54
CA ASP A 210 6.96 11.16 -4.67
C ASP A 210 5.63 10.54 -4.20
N MET A 211 5.68 9.82 -3.07
CA MET A 211 4.51 9.20 -2.45
C MET A 211 3.43 10.23 -2.10
N TRP A 212 3.81 11.30 -1.42
CA TRP A 212 2.89 12.36 -1.02
C TRP A 212 2.37 13.13 -2.22
N ALA A 213 3.25 13.48 -3.18
CA ALA A 213 2.85 14.19 -4.39
C ALA A 213 1.76 13.45 -5.16
N VAL A 214 1.90 12.13 -5.36
CA VAL A 214 0.87 11.33 -6.04
C VAL A 214 -0.43 11.29 -5.24
N ALA A 215 -0.37 11.05 -3.92
CA ALA A 215 -1.55 11.03 -3.06
C ALA A 215 -2.28 12.38 -3.07
N TYR A 216 -1.54 13.49 -2.97
CA TYR A 216 -2.10 14.84 -3.02
C TYR A 216 -2.78 15.13 -4.38
N GLN A 217 -2.17 14.76 -5.50
CA GLN A 217 -2.77 15.00 -6.82
C GLN A 217 -4.09 14.23 -7.03
N ILE A 218 -4.19 13.02 -6.47
CA ILE A 218 -5.47 12.28 -6.44
C ILE A 218 -6.49 13.04 -5.60
N ALA A 219 -6.14 13.39 -4.36
CA ALA A 219 -7.05 14.08 -3.43
C ALA A 219 -7.54 15.42 -3.99
N ASN A 220 -6.63 16.22 -4.58
CA ASN A 220 -6.93 17.56 -5.06
C ASN A 220 -7.86 17.57 -6.28
N ARG A 221 -7.91 16.49 -7.08
CA ARG A 221 -8.67 16.41 -8.32
C ARG A 221 -9.87 15.46 -8.26
N ALA A 222 -9.72 14.31 -7.58
CA ALA A 222 -10.81 13.34 -7.44
C ALA A 222 -11.57 13.50 -6.11
N GLY A 223 -10.93 14.11 -5.10
CA GLY A 223 -11.51 14.21 -3.77
C GLY A 223 -11.43 12.93 -2.97
N SER A 224 -12.41 12.76 -2.09
CA SER A 224 -12.57 11.66 -1.14
C SER A 224 -13.66 10.68 -1.57
N ASP A 225 -13.75 9.55 -0.86
CA ASP A 225 -14.95 8.74 -0.92
C ASP A 225 -16.18 9.54 -0.41
N PRO A 226 -17.38 9.25 -0.92
CA PRO A 226 -18.59 9.92 -0.46
C PRO A 226 -18.78 9.83 1.06
N GLY A 227 -19.03 10.97 1.70
CA GLY A 227 -19.23 11.07 3.14
C GLY A 227 -17.95 11.22 3.98
N TYR A 228 -16.78 11.28 3.34
CA TYR A 228 -15.50 11.53 4.02
C TYR A 228 -14.94 12.92 3.69
N PRO A 229 -14.17 13.55 4.64
CA PRO A 229 -13.71 14.93 4.43
C PRO A 229 -12.52 15.07 3.45
N GLY A 230 -11.87 13.96 3.08
CA GLY A 230 -10.71 13.98 2.19
C GLY A 230 -9.35 13.99 2.90
N LEU A 231 -8.30 14.13 2.10
CA LEU A 231 -6.92 14.23 2.56
C LEU A 231 -6.62 15.68 2.96
N TYR A 232 -6.15 15.85 4.20
CA TYR A 232 -5.72 17.16 4.68
C TYR A 232 -4.23 17.39 4.43
N GLY A 233 -3.87 18.64 4.19
CA GLY A 233 -2.51 19.12 4.03
C GLY A 233 -2.26 19.81 2.69
N PRO A 234 -1.16 20.60 2.59
CA PRO A 234 -0.76 21.24 1.34
C PRO A 234 -0.07 20.26 0.38
N GLU A 235 0.13 20.71 -0.87
CA GLU A 235 0.86 19.94 -1.91
C GLU A 235 2.27 19.57 -1.46
N LYS A 236 2.98 20.52 -0.82
CA LYS A 236 4.30 20.24 -0.25
C LYS A 236 4.14 19.28 0.95
N MET A 237 4.89 18.19 0.94
CA MET A 237 5.00 17.26 2.06
C MET A 237 5.44 18.02 3.33
N CYS A 238 5.06 17.52 4.50
CA CYS A 238 5.46 18.10 5.78
C CYS A 238 6.99 18.09 5.91
N ASP A 239 7.54 19.21 6.39
CA ASP A 239 8.96 19.27 6.69
C ASP A 239 9.30 18.28 7.82
N PRO A 240 10.53 17.73 7.88
CA PRO A 240 10.89 16.75 8.89
C PRO A 240 10.63 17.27 10.30
N GLN A 241 9.90 16.50 11.09
CA GLN A 241 9.61 16.81 12.50
C GLN A 241 9.74 15.56 13.37
N ILE A 242 10.33 15.75 14.54
CA ILE A 242 10.50 14.65 15.48
C ILE A 242 9.15 14.31 16.15
N PRO A 243 8.68 13.05 16.08
CA PRO A 243 7.55 12.62 16.88
C PRO A 243 7.95 12.61 18.37
N ARG A 244 7.23 13.36 19.19
CA ARG A 244 7.59 13.47 20.63
C ARG A 244 7.26 12.21 21.41
N ARG A 245 6.13 11.58 21.09
CA ARG A 245 5.60 10.39 21.78
C ARG A 245 5.01 9.42 20.75
N LEU A 246 5.45 8.18 20.80
CA LEU A 246 4.91 7.09 19.99
C LEU A 246 4.49 5.94 20.90
N ILE A 247 3.31 5.36 20.63
CA ILE A 247 2.90 4.10 21.25
C ILE A 247 3.53 2.96 20.45
N VAL A 248 4.26 2.09 21.14
CA VAL A 248 4.78 0.85 20.55
C VAL A 248 3.66 -0.17 20.56
N LEU A 249 3.07 -0.43 19.38
CA LEU A 249 1.92 -1.31 19.25
C LEU A 249 2.35 -2.76 19.03
N LYS A 250 1.92 -3.65 19.91
CA LYS A 250 2.01 -5.09 19.71
C LYS A 250 0.68 -5.62 19.18
N THR A 251 0.69 -6.03 17.89
CA THR A 251 -0.44 -6.74 17.29
C THR A 251 -0.32 -8.25 17.54
N GLU A 252 -1.33 -9.02 17.15
CA GLU A 252 -1.25 -10.50 17.15
C GLU A 252 -0.08 -11.06 16.33
N GLY A 253 0.46 -10.28 15.39
CA GLY A 253 1.61 -10.64 14.59
C GLY A 253 2.94 -10.70 15.35
N TRP A 254 2.99 -10.16 16.57
CA TRP A 254 4.20 -10.18 17.37
C TRP A 254 4.67 -11.62 17.72
N ASP A 255 3.72 -12.52 17.91
CA ASP A 255 4.01 -13.93 18.22
C ASP A 255 4.48 -14.70 16.96
N ASP A 256 4.19 -14.18 15.76
CA ASP A 256 4.62 -14.74 14.47
C ASP A 256 6.04 -14.29 14.06
N CYS A 257 6.65 -13.34 14.78
CA CYS A 257 7.98 -12.82 14.47
C CYS A 257 9.08 -13.79 14.93
N ASP A 258 10.10 -13.98 14.08
CA ASP A 258 11.34 -14.57 14.51
C ASP A 258 12.16 -13.63 15.42
N GLU A 259 13.15 -14.17 16.13
CA GLU A 259 13.97 -13.41 17.08
C GLU A 259 14.81 -12.32 16.40
N LYS A 260 15.34 -12.57 15.19
CA LYS A 260 16.12 -11.54 14.45
C LYS A 260 15.26 -10.32 14.12
N THR A 261 14.03 -10.55 13.68
CA THR A 261 13.08 -9.46 13.37
C THR A 261 12.70 -8.68 14.62
N LYS A 262 12.46 -9.39 15.75
CA LYS A 262 12.19 -8.76 17.05
C LYS A 262 13.37 -7.92 17.52
N ASP A 263 14.58 -8.47 17.49
CA ASP A 263 15.80 -7.80 17.93
C ASP A 263 16.08 -6.55 17.11
N ALA A 264 15.99 -6.64 15.78
CA ALA A 264 16.16 -5.48 14.90
C ALA A 264 15.12 -4.37 15.15
N PHE A 265 13.87 -4.75 15.43
CA PHE A 265 12.85 -3.77 15.78
C PHE A 265 13.11 -3.13 17.16
N LEU A 266 13.54 -3.90 18.14
CA LEU A 266 13.90 -3.38 19.46
C LEU A 266 15.12 -2.44 19.38
N GLU A 267 16.13 -2.75 18.56
CA GLU A 267 17.26 -1.86 18.31
C GLU A 267 16.82 -0.53 17.67
N LEU A 268 15.87 -0.58 16.75
CA LEU A 268 15.27 0.63 16.16
C LEU A 268 14.56 1.47 17.24
N LEU A 269 13.83 0.84 18.16
CA LEU A 269 13.16 1.53 19.27
C LEU A 269 14.17 2.19 20.21
N GLU A 270 15.29 1.55 20.52
CA GLU A 270 16.37 2.15 21.31
C GLU A 270 17.01 3.36 20.57
N SER A 271 17.16 3.25 19.23
CA SER A 271 17.63 4.37 18.43
C SER A 271 16.68 5.56 18.47
N LEU A 272 15.37 5.33 18.45
CA LEU A 272 14.36 6.40 18.63
C LEU A 272 14.43 7.06 20.00
N LYS A 273 14.57 6.26 21.07
CA LYS A 273 14.76 6.79 22.44
C LYS A 273 16.03 7.65 22.55
N ALA A 274 17.13 7.20 21.95
CA ALA A 274 18.38 7.95 21.92
C ALA A 274 18.25 9.32 21.24
N GLN A 275 17.30 9.47 20.30
CA GLN A 275 16.96 10.73 19.66
C GLN A 275 15.92 11.57 20.45
N GLY A 276 15.49 11.11 21.62
CA GLY A 276 14.56 11.83 22.49
C GLY A 276 13.08 11.54 22.26
N VAL A 277 12.75 10.53 21.44
CA VAL A 277 11.37 10.09 21.27
C VAL A 277 10.91 9.31 22.50
N LYS A 278 9.82 9.72 23.14
CA LYS A 278 9.22 8.98 24.25
C LYS A 278 8.39 7.82 23.70
N LEU A 279 8.79 6.59 24.01
CA LEU A 279 8.03 5.38 23.68
C LEU A 279 7.10 5.01 24.85
N ILE A 280 5.86 4.65 24.52
CA ILE A 280 4.82 4.25 25.47
C ILE A 280 4.41 2.82 25.16
N HIS A 281 4.59 1.93 26.12
CA HIS A 281 4.25 0.53 26.02
C HIS A 281 2.97 0.22 26.79
N ARG A 282 2.37 -0.95 26.55
CA ARG A 282 1.21 -1.44 27.31
C ARG A 282 1.43 -1.50 28.83
N SER A 283 2.70 -1.69 29.26
CA SER A 283 3.06 -1.69 30.67
C SER A 283 3.00 -0.31 31.31
N ASP A 284 3.07 0.75 30.52
CA ASP A 284 3.19 2.13 30.99
C ASP A 284 1.83 2.81 31.16
N ASP A 285 0.79 2.33 30.42
CA ASP A 285 -0.53 2.91 30.45
C ASP A 285 -1.62 1.87 30.18
N LYS A 286 -2.63 1.81 31.08
CA LYS A 286 -3.74 0.86 30.98
C LYS A 286 -4.61 1.07 29.75
N SER A 287 -4.65 2.27 29.19
CA SER A 287 -5.40 2.55 27.96
C SER A 287 -4.75 1.87 26.76
N VAL A 288 -3.41 1.82 26.72
CA VAL A 288 -2.65 1.07 25.71
C VAL A 288 -2.89 -0.42 25.84
N GLU A 289 -2.84 -0.96 27.09
CA GLU A 289 -3.16 -2.36 27.34
C GLU A 289 -4.58 -2.73 26.90
N HIS A 290 -5.56 -1.89 27.23
CA HIS A 290 -6.95 -2.08 26.82
C HIS A 290 -7.08 -2.05 25.28
N PHE A 291 -6.43 -1.11 24.63
CA PHE A 291 -6.44 -0.99 23.18
C PHE A 291 -5.81 -2.22 22.50
N GLU A 292 -4.63 -2.65 22.91
CA GLU A 292 -3.99 -3.85 22.38
C GLU A 292 -4.86 -5.10 22.55
N THR A 293 -5.54 -5.21 23.69
CA THR A 293 -6.49 -6.30 23.94
C THR A 293 -7.69 -6.22 22.99
N SER A 294 -8.19 -5.00 22.72
CA SER A 294 -9.34 -4.79 21.85
C SER A 294 -9.10 -5.19 20.40
N ILE A 295 -7.86 -5.08 19.91
CA ILE A 295 -7.48 -5.39 18.52
C ILE A 295 -7.11 -6.86 18.28
N LEU A 296 -7.06 -7.69 19.31
CA LEU A 296 -6.83 -9.12 19.14
C LEU A 296 -7.92 -9.75 18.28
N GLY A 297 -7.52 -10.66 17.38
CA GLY A 297 -8.41 -11.27 16.41
C GLY A 297 -8.76 -10.39 15.20
N SER A 298 -8.01 -9.32 14.96
CA SER A 298 -8.23 -8.39 13.83
C SER A 298 -8.15 -9.08 12.48
N VAL A 299 -7.32 -10.09 12.30
CA VAL A 299 -7.20 -10.85 11.05
C VAL A 299 -8.52 -11.57 10.76
N ILE A 300 -9.09 -12.26 11.75
CA ILE A 300 -10.37 -12.95 11.63
C ILE A 300 -11.51 -11.93 11.39
N LEU A 301 -11.51 -10.83 12.15
CA LEU A 301 -12.48 -9.75 11.99
C LEU A 301 -12.50 -9.19 10.57
N CYS A 302 -11.33 -8.84 10.04
CA CYS A 302 -11.20 -8.34 8.68
C CYS A 302 -11.66 -9.37 7.64
N ARG A 303 -11.38 -10.65 7.88
CA ARG A 303 -11.81 -11.75 7.02
C ARG A 303 -13.33 -11.85 6.98
N ILE A 304 -14.01 -11.86 8.13
CA ILE A 304 -15.47 -11.91 8.22
C ILE A 304 -16.08 -10.75 7.44
N ILE A 305 -15.64 -9.52 7.70
CA ILE A 305 -16.18 -8.32 7.03
C ILE A 305 -15.97 -8.42 5.52
N CYS A 306 -14.74 -8.70 5.08
CA CYS A 306 -14.44 -8.75 3.64
C CYS A 306 -15.18 -9.88 2.93
N SER A 307 -15.28 -11.07 3.53
CA SER A 307 -15.96 -12.22 2.92
C SER A 307 -17.46 -11.92 2.74
N TYR A 308 -18.09 -11.37 3.76
CA TYR A 308 -19.50 -11.01 3.70
C TYR A 308 -19.77 -9.95 2.62
N GLU A 309 -18.95 -8.90 2.56
CA GLU A 309 -19.07 -7.80 1.59
C GLU A 309 -18.79 -8.25 0.14
N MET A 310 -17.86 -9.21 -0.06
CA MET A 310 -17.51 -9.75 -1.39
C MET A 310 -18.48 -10.83 -1.88
N ARG A 311 -19.32 -11.38 -1.03
CA ARG A 311 -20.20 -12.52 -1.31
C ARG A 311 -21.02 -12.36 -2.60
N TRP A 312 -21.65 -11.21 -2.78
CA TRP A 312 -22.49 -10.94 -3.96
C TRP A 312 -21.67 -10.90 -5.25
N LEU A 313 -20.51 -10.28 -5.21
CA LEU A 313 -19.62 -10.23 -6.38
C LEU A 313 -19.19 -11.64 -6.77
N LEU A 314 -18.73 -12.44 -5.82
CA LEU A 314 -18.27 -13.80 -6.08
C LEU A 314 -19.39 -14.73 -6.55
N ARG A 315 -20.60 -14.62 -6.00
CA ARG A 315 -21.80 -15.34 -6.45
C ARG A 315 -22.08 -15.12 -7.93
N ASN A 316 -22.04 -13.88 -8.38
CA ASN A 316 -22.29 -13.51 -9.79
C ASN A 316 -21.32 -14.21 -10.74
N TYR A 317 -20.08 -14.44 -10.30
CA TYR A 317 -19.05 -15.07 -11.13
C TYR A 317 -18.87 -16.57 -10.90
N LYS A 318 -19.50 -17.16 -9.87
CA LYS A 318 -19.43 -18.61 -9.61
C LYS A 318 -19.92 -19.43 -10.82
N ALA A 319 -20.98 -18.97 -11.47
CA ALA A 319 -21.57 -19.64 -12.64
C ALA A 319 -20.65 -19.68 -13.88
N THR A 320 -19.62 -18.83 -13.96
CA THR A 320 -18.65 -18.84 -15.06
C THR A 320 -17.75 -20.09 -15.05
N GLY A 321 -17.63 -20.76 -13.90
CA GLY A 321 -16.69 -21.87 -13.70
C GLY A 321 -15.22 -21.46 -13.64
N LEU A 322 -14.90 -20.16 -13.78
CA LEU A 322 -13.54 -19.63 -13.89
C LEU A 322 -12.97 -19.06 -12.59
N LEU A 323 -13.75 -19.01 -11.51
CA LEU A 323 -13.22 -18.65 -10.18
C LEU A 323 -12.17 -19.68 -9.75
N SER A 324 -11.06 -19.21 -9.18
CA SER A 324 -10.06 -20.09 -8.58
C SER A 324 -10.64 -20.85 -7.39
N GLU A 325 -9.99 -21.95 -7.02
CA GLU A 325 -10.36 -22.76 -5.87
C GLU A 325 -10.30 -21.94 -4.58
N ASP A 326 -9.27 -21.09 -4.44
CA ASP A 326 -9.13 -20.15 -3.34
C ASP A 326 -10.36 -19.23 -3.17
N LEU A 327 -10.87 -18.68 -4.27
CA LEU A 327 -12.06 -17.80 -4.23
C LEU A 327 -13.36 -18.56 -4.02
N LYS A 328 -13.44 -19.81 -4.49
CA LYS A 328 -14.61 -20.68 -4.21
C LYS A 328 -14.69 -20.99 -2.71
N GLN A 329 -13.57 -21.38 -2.08
CA GLN A 329 -13.51 -21.61 -0.64
C GLN A 329 -13.92 -20.35 0.16
N TRP A 330 -13.44 -19.17 -0.26
CA TRP A 330 -13.86 -17.90 0.36
C TRP A 330 -15.35 -17.64 0.21
N LEU A 331 -15.90 -17.94 -0.97
CA LEU A 331 -17.35 -17.80 -1.19
C LEU A 331 -18.13 -18.78 -0.33
N ASP A 332 -17.74 -20.04 -0.26
CA ASP A 332 -18.45 -21.05 0.53
C ASP A 332 -18.48 -20.66 2.02
N LEU A 333 -17.37 -20.15 2.59
CA LEU A 333 -17.37 -19.58 3.94
C LEU A 333 -18.28 -18.35 4.09
N ALA A 334 -18.28 -17.46 3.10
CA ALA A 334 -19.13 -16.28 3.11
C ALA A 334 -20.63 -16.63 3.04
N GLU A 335 -20.98 -17.76 2.40
CA GLU A 335 -22.34 -18.27 2.30
C GLU A 335 -22.87 -18.79 3.65
N GLU A 336 -21.98 -19.32 4.49
CA GLU A 336 -22.32 -19.78 5.84
C GLU A 336 -22.56 -18.63 6.83
N MET A 337 -22.05 -17.42 6.54
CA MET A 337 -22.17 -16.26 7.40
C MET A 337 -23.60 -15.69 7.40
N SER A 338 -24.15 -15.49 8.58
CA SER A 338 -25.41 -14.77 8.75
C SER A 338 -25.24 -13.25 8.72
N LEU A 339 -26.33 -12.52 8.53
CA LEU A 339 -26.31 -11.06 8.70
C LEU A 339 -25.94 -10.65 10.13
N GLN A 340 -26.24 -11.51 11.12
CA GLN A 340 -25.90 -11.25 12.52
C GLN A 340 -24.39 -11.31 12.75
N ASP A 341 -23.69 -12.31 12.19
CA ASP A 341 -22.22 -12.40 12.27
C ASP A 341 -21.53 -11.15 11.71
N TYR A 342 -22.03 -10.65 10.58
CA TYR A 342 -21.53 -9.41 9.98
C TYR A 342 -21.78 -8.18 10.86
N ARG A 343 -22.97 -8.05 11.47
CA ARG A 343 -23.28 -6.95 12.40
C ARG A 343 -22.39 -6.98 13.63
N GLU A 344 -22.15 -8.15 14.20
CA GLU A 344 -21.25 -8.32 15.35
C GLU A 344 -19.81 -7.94 14.99
N ALA A 345 -19.34 -8.33 13.79
CA ALA A 345 -18.05 -7.93 13.30
C ALA A 345 -17.91 -6.40 13.11
N LEU A 346 -18.95 -5.74 12.58
CA LEU A 346 -18.98 -4.28 12.49
C LEU A 346 -18.99 -3.61 13.87
N GLN A 347 -19.77 -4.13 14.81
CA GLN A 347 -19.79 -3.63 16.19
C GLN A 347 -18.40 -3.76 16.84
N LYS A 348 -17.74 -4.91 16.70
CA LYS A 348 -16.38 -5.12 17.21
C LYS A 348 -15.39 -4.13 16.61
N ARG A 349 -15.47 -3.89 15.30
CA ARG A 349 -14.65 -2.86 14.64
C ARG A 349 -14.86 -1.46 15.24
N ASP A 350 -16.10 -1.10 15.53
CA ASP A 350 -16.43 0.19 16.13
C ASP A 350 -15.93 0.31 17.58
N GLU A 351 -15.96 -0.78 18.34
CA GLU A 351 -15.36 -0.85 19.69
C GLU A 351 -13.84 -0.63 19.64
N MET A 352 -13.14 -1.27 18.69
CA MET A 352 -11.70 -1.04 18.45
C MET A 352 -11.42 0.44 18.14
N ARG A 353 -12.24 1.08 17.30
CA ARG A 353 -12.09 2.51 16.95
C ARG A 353 -12.34 3.42 18.15
N LYS A 354 -13.28 3.10 19.03
CA LYS A 354 -13.49 3.83 20.30
C LYS A 354 -12.32 3.68 21.24
N ALA A 355 -11.75 2.48 21.37
CA ALA A 355 -10.56 2.25 22.19
C ALA A 355 -9.35 3.04 21.67
N LEU A 356 -9.19 3.13 20.33
CA LEU A 356 -8.16 3.97 19.71
C LEU A 356 -8.33 5.46 20.04
N GLN A 357 -9.55 5.99 20.01
CA GLN A 357 -9.82 7.39 20.32
C GLN A 357 -9.33 7.79 21.74
N ALA A 358 -9.38 6.85 22.69
CA ALA A 358 -8.88 7.07 24.05
C ALA A 358 -7.35 7.27 24.09
N LEU A 359 -6.60 6.81 23.09
CA LEU A 359 -5.15 6.98 23.00
C LEU A 359 -4.73 8.34 22.42
N SER A 360 -5.64 9.08 21.79
CA SER A 360 -5.33 10.34 21.10
C SER A 360 -4.58 11.36 21.97
N PRO A 361 -4.84 11.53 23.29
CA PRO A 361 -4.08 12.46 24.14
C PRO A 361 -2.69 11.94 24.54
N LEU A 362 -2.41 10.65 24.40
CA LEU A 362 -1.20 10.01 24.89
C LEU A 362 -0.02 10.20 23.96
N ALA A 363 -0.24 10.12 22.64
CA ALA A 363 0.81 10.13 21.65
C ALA A 363 0.37 10.72 20.31
N GLU A 364 1.31 11.23 19.55
CA GLU A 364 1.09 11.73 18.19
C GLU A 364 0.80 10.59 17.21
N GLY A 365 1.37 9.40 17.46
CA GLY A 365 1.19 8.23 16.60
C GLY A 365 1.57 6.91 17.27
N LEU A 366 1.53 5.85 16.48
CA LEU A 366 1.89 4.52 16.90
C LEU A 366 2.97 3.96 15.94
N ILE A 367 3.79 3.06 16.44
CA ILE A 367 4.83 2.36 15.66
C ILE A 367 4.75 0.85 15.86
N THR A 368 4.88 0.10 14.76
CA THR A 368 4.96 -1.36 14.79
C THR A 368 5.68 -1.87 13.54
N LEU A 369 5.82 -3.18 13.36
CA LEU A 369 6.31 -3.80 12.13
C LEU A 369 5.26 -3.73 11.01
N SER A 370 5.70 -3.75 9.74
CA SER A 370 4.80 -3.87 8.57
C SER A 370 4.52 -5.33 8.19
N SER A 371 5.33 -6.26 8.69
CA SER A 371 5.22 -7.71 8.48
C SER A 371 5.94 -8.45 9.60
N PRO A 372 5.64 -9.74 9.88
CA PRO A 372 6.32 -10.53 10.92
C PRO A 372 7.80 -10.76 10.67
N GLY A 373 8.28 -10.47 9.49
CA GLY A 373 9.67 -10.65 9.07
C GLY A 373 9.83 -10.30 7.59
N PRO A 374 10.93 -10.73 6.97
CA PRO A 374 11.17 -10.58 5.53
C PRO A 374 10.16 -11.38 4.71
N ALA A 375 10.18 -11.17 3.40
CA ALA A 375 9.29 -11.89 2.47
C ALA A 375 9.51 -13.40 2.57
N PRO A 376 8.45 -14.19 2.86
CA PRO A 376 8.58 -15.64 2.87
C PRO A 376 8.77 -16.21 1.46
N SER A 377 9.32 -17.42 1.38
CA SER A 377 9.48 -18.13 0.10
C SER A 377 8.13 -18.48 -0.52
N LEU A 378 8.05 -18.51 -1.85
CA LEU A 378 6.83 -18.85 -2.59
C LEU A 378 6.31 -20.27 -2.27
N GLY A 379 7.21 -21.22 -1.96
CA GLY A 379 6.85 -22.61 -1.62
C GLY A 379 6.41 -22.80 -0.16
N HIS A 380 6.86 -21.95 0.75
CA HIS A 380 6.62 -22.12 2.18
C HIS A 380 5.18 -21.82 2.62
N LEU A 381 4.46 -21.04 1.84
CA LEU A 381 3.09 -20.59 2.14
C LEU A 381 2.02 -21.68 1.95
N VAL A 382 2.38 -22.82 1.37
CA VAL A 382 1.46 -23.94 1.13
C VAL A 382 1.38 -24.88 2.34
N ASP A 383 2.41 -24.90 3.20
CA ASP A 383 2.57 -25.89 4.26
C ASP A 383 2.23 -25.38 5.69
N SER A 384 1.64 -24.21 5.86
CA SER A 384 1.40 -23.63 7.19
C SER A 384 0.29 -24.31 8.03
N GLY A 385 -0.15 -25.51 7.66
CA GLY A 385 -0.97 -26.40 8.50
C GLY A 385 -2.41 -25.94 8.78
N GLU A 386 -2.80 -24.74 8.36
CA GLU A 386 -4.19 -24.27 8.36
C GLU A 386 -4.73 -24.30 6.92
N PRO A 387 -5.39 -25.38 6.50
CA PRO A 387 -5.76 -25.60 5.11
C PRO A 387 -6.75 -24.59 4.57
N GLU A 388 -7.47 -23.88 5.43
CA GLU A 388 -8.59 -23.04 5.01
C GLU A 388 -8.17 -21.61 4.63
N PHE A 389 -7.00 -21.11 5.05
CA PHE A 389 -6.59 -19.70 4.83
C PHE A 389 -5.08 -19.49 4.72
N ALA A 390 -4.40 -20.27 3.92
CA ALA A 390 -2.97 -20.03 3.63
C ALA A 390 -2.75 -18.61 3.09
N TYR A 391 -2.00 -17.80 3.81
CA TYR A 391 -1.64 -16.44 3.39
C TYR A 391 -0.56 -16.47 2.29
N LYS A 392 -0.96 -16.84 1.07
CA LYS A 392 -0.08 -17.01 -0.09
C LYS A 392 0.70 -15.75 -0.49
N THR A 393 0.39 -14.61 0.13
CA THR A 393 1.06 -13.32 -0.09
C THR A 393 1.69 -12.75 1.18
N GLY A 394 1.92 -13.60 2.20
CA GLY A 394 2.45 -13.25 3.50
C GLY A 394 1.38 -12.92 4.55
N ASN A 395 1.74 -13.10 5.83
CA ASN A 395 0.86 -12.96 6.98
C ASN A 395 0.42 -11.50 7.21
N PRO A 396 -0.90 -11.18 7.29
CA PRO A 396 -1.41 -9.82 7.49
C PRO A 396 -1.52 -9.39 8.96
N SER A 397 -1.05 -10.16 9.92
CA SER A 397 -1.25 -9.96 11.37
C SER A 397 -0.79 -8.60 11.90
N PHE A 398 0.17 -7.94 11.25
CA PHE A 398 0.55 -6.55 11.55
C PHE A 398 -0.31 -5.49 10.84
N ASN A 399 -1.12 -5.87 9.86
CA ASN A 399 -1.85 -4.90 9.02
C ASN A 399 -3.36 -4.90 9.26
N ALA A 400 -3.90 -6.02 9.74
CA ALA A 400 -5.35 -6.18 9.89
C ALA A 400 -5.95 -5.13 10.83
N ALA A 401 -5.37 -4.98 12.02
CA ALA A 401 -5.83 -3.97 12.98
C ALA A 401 -5.82 -2.57 12.39
N THR A 402 -4.70 -2.15 11.77
CA THR A 402 -4.55 -0.80 11.23
C THR A 402 -5.49 -0.50 10.07
N SER A 403 -5.90 -1.53 9.32
CA SER A 403 -6.91 -1.39 8.27
C SER A 403 -8.32 -1.31 8.84
N ALA A 404 -8.69 -2.16 9.80
CA ALA A 404 -9.98 -2.10 10.49
C ALA A 404 -10.21 -0.77 11.21
N LEU A 405 -9.15 -0.23 11.81
CA LEU A 405 -9.16 1.07 12.49
C LEU A 405 -9.31 2.25 11.52
N GLY A 406 -8.87 2.11 10.26
CA GLY A 406 -8.95 3.18 9.28
C GLY A 406 -7.90 4.28 9.44
N LEU A 407 -6.84 4.05 10.22
CA LEU A 407 -5.75 5.00 10.46
C LEU A 407 -4.89 5.26 9.21
N PRO A 408 -4.28 6.45 9.07
CA PRO A 408 -3.20 6.65 8.14
C PRO A 408 -1.97 5.88 8.58
N CYS A 409 -1.31 5.22 7.63
CA CYS A 409 -0.07 4.46 7.87
C CYS A 409 0.94 4.73 6.77
N ILE A 410 2.22 4.82 7.15
CA ILE A 410 3.34 4.86 6.22
C ILE A 410 4.28 3.69 6.54
N THR A 411 4.67 2.94 5.50
CA THR A 411 5.74 1.93 5.60
C THR A 411 7.08 2.58 5.32
N LEU A 412 8.06 2.33 6.19
CA LEU A 412 9.44 2.78 6.05
C LEU A 412 10.38 1.58 5.97
N PRO A 413 11.26 1.48 4.95
CA PRO A 413 12.21 0.38 4.79
C PRO A 413 13.44 0.56 5.68
N LEU A 414 13.27 0.51 7.01
CA LEU A 414 14.32 0.76 8.00
C LEU A 414 14.99 -0.50 8.53
N LEU A 415 14.48 -1.70 8.20
CA LEU A 415 15.07 -2.96 8.63
C LEU A 415 15.49 -3.79 7.41
N GLY A 416 16.61 -4.50 7.55
CA GLY A 416 17.09 -5.53 6.62
C GLY A 416 17.36 -6.81 7.41
N ILE A 417 16.62 -7.89 7.13
CA ILE A 417 16.76 -9.17 7.79
C ILE A 417 17.22 -10.20 6.77
N ASP A 418 18.36 -10.86 7.03
CA ASP A 418 18.96 -11.81 6.09
C ASP A 418 19.08 -11.24 4.65
N ARG A 419 19.47 -9.98 4.51
CA ARG A 419 19.59 -9.21 3.26
C ARG A 419 18.25 -8.90 2.56
N MET A 420 17.13 -9.22 3.18
CA MET A 420 15.80 -8.89 2.64
C MET A 420 15.21 -7.69 3.38
N PRO A 421 14.56 -6.77 2.68
CA PRO A 421 13.92 -5.63 3.32
C PRO A 421 12.77 -6.07 4.20
N THR A 422 12.66 -5.40 5.35
CA THR A 422 11.52 -5.51 6.26
C THR A 422 11.13 -4.10 6.70
N GLY A 423 9.87 -3.74 6.50
CA GLY A 423 9.38 -2.41 6.81
C GLY A 423 8.89 -2.28 8.24
N ILE A 424 9.02 -1.07 8.78
CA ILE A 424 8.24 -0.66 9.94
C ILE A 424 7.00 0.10 9.48
N GLN A 425 5.97 0.12 10.32
CA GLN A 425 4.71 0.80 10.09
C GLN A 425 4.58 1.95 11.10
N LEU A 426 4.63 3.19 10.59
CA LEU A 426 4.33 4.38 11.36
C LEU A 426 2.87 4.76 11.10
N MET A 427 2.08 4.95 12.16
CA MET A 427 0.66 5.23 12.09
C MET A 427 0.34 6.56 12.77
N GLY A 428 -0.45 7.40 12.12
CA GLY A 428 -0.95 8.65 12.68
C GLY A 428 -2.35 8.50 13.31
N GLN A 429 -2.86 9.59 13.88
CA GLN A 429 -4.25 9.74 14.22
C GLN A 429 -5.09 9.98 12.94
N HIS A 430 -6.40 9.78 12.99
CA HIS A 430 -7.26 10.10 11.85
C HIS A 430 -7.03 11.54 11.37
N HIS A 431 -6.89 11.70 10.06
CA HIS A 431 -6.69 12.99 9.38
C HIS A 431 -5.36 13.70 9.68
N THR A 432 -4.36 13.00 10.25
CA THR A 432 -3.00 13.53 10.43
C THR A 432 -2.04 13.06 9.33
N ASP A 433 -2.56 12.63 8.19
CA ASP A 433 -1.79 12.06 7.06
C ASP A 433 -0.58 12.92 6.67
N TRP A 434 -0.77 14.23 6.58
CA TRP A 434 0.29 15.17 6.24
C TRP A 434 1.37 15.25 7.33
N ASN A 435 0.98 15.39 8.61
CA ASN A 435 1.93 15.41 9.72
C ASN A 435 2.76 14.12 9.78
N LEU A 436 2.10 12.98 9.54
CA LEU A 436 2.76 11.67 9.52
C LEU A 436 3.89 11.59 8.49
N THR A 437 3.80 12.34 7.37
CA THR A 437 4.90 12.40 6.40
C THR A 437 6.12 13.14 6.96
N GLY A 438 5.92 14.13 7.84
CA GLY A 438 6.99 14.83 8.52
C GLY A 438 7.72 13.94 9.52
N ASP A 439 6.97 13.18 10.33
CA ASP A 439 7.54 12.19 11.25
C ASP A 439 8.33 11.12 10.49
N ALA A 440 7.74 10.60 9.39
CA ALA A 440 8.39 9.62 8.52
C ALA A 440 9.68 10.16 7.88
N SER A 441 9.64 11.41 7.41
CA SER A 441 10.81 12.08 6.81
C SER A 441 11.94 12.26 7.83
N TRP A 442 11.59 12.70 9.06
CA TRP A 442 12.57 12.83 10.13
C TRP A 442 13.21 11.48 10.48
N MET A 443 12.41 10.41 10.60
CA MET A 443 12.94 9.07 10.87
C MET A 443 13.93 8.62 9.79
N MET A 444 13.61 8.81 8.51
CA MET A 444 14.48 8.42 7.39
C MET A 444 15.77 9.23 7.30
N GLN A 445 15.77 10.49 7.76
CA GLN A 445 16.97 11.35 7.77
C GLN A 445 17.86 11.11 8.99
N THR A 446 17.26 10.69 10.10
CA THR A 446 17.96 10.62 11.41
C THR A 446 18.40 9.22 11.77
N LEU A 447 17.56 8.22 11.47
CA LEU A 447 17.84 6.83 11.82
C LEU A 447 18.65 6.13 10.74
N LYS A 448 19.57 5.28 11.16
CA LYS A 448 20.27 4.38 10.24
C LYS A 448 19.44 3.11 10.08
N PRO A 449 19.34 2.53 8.86
CA PRO A 449 18.73 1.23 8.67
C PRO A 449 19.46 0.18 9.53
N ILE A 450 18.70 -0.68 10.20
CA ILE A 450 19.20 -1.80 11.00
C ILE A 450 19.30 -3.03 10.09
N SER A 451 20.43 -3.73 10.14
CA SER A 451 20.66 -4.98 9.40
C SER A 451 20.96 -6.11 10.37
N ALA A 452 20.19 -7.19 10.31
CA ALA A 452 20.32 -8.38 11.15
C ALA A 452 20.43 -9.68 10.31
#